data_540555bd20e5d5d6664f800b733569a5
#
_entry.id   540555bd20e5d5d6664f800b733569a5
#
_cell.length_a   1.000
_cell.length_b   1.000
_cell.length_c   1.000
_cell.angle_alpha   90.00
_cell.angle_beta   90.00
_cell.angle_gamma   90.00
#
_symmetry.space_group_name_H-M   'P 1'
#
loop_
_entity.id
_entity.type
_entity.pdbx_description
1 polymer ?
#
loop_
_entity_poly.entity_id
_entity_poly.type
_entity_poly.pdbx_seq_one_letter_code
_entity_poly.pdbx_strand_id
1 'polypeptide(L)'
;NSLGFPGIAISNFSWDWIYDSWREAHPEIEPIRDAFAADYALCDELFLLPFSEPLPAFHSTQPMPLIGRKATLDRSTVRTRLGIDPSVPSVLLSFGGMGLQNGQLRQLESLHPDFLLIAVGDHRIPGLNLTRPALRALGIRYPDLVAACDVVVTKPGYGIVAECAVNRIRMLYTDRGPFREYDVLVAQMADYIPAEHIDRPAFEAGEWRSYLMRLLERRLPPDPLLPDGARSVARAILDRMEISA
;
A
#
# COMPACT_ATOMS: atom_id res chain seq x y z
N ASN A 1 -22.57 6.64 22.77
CA ASN A 1 -22.93 7.17 21.45
C ASN A 1 -24.19 8.03 21.60
N SER A 2 -24.03 9.37 21.64
CA SER A 2 -25.13 10.32 21.91
C SER A 2 -26.19 10.39 20.78
N LEU A 3 -25.91 9.80 19.62
CA LEU A 3 -26.80 9.83 18.45
C LEU A 3 -27.52 8.48 18.22
N GLY A 4 -27.27 7.45 19.01
CA GLY A 4 -27.91 6.13 18.87
C GLY A 4 -27.44 5.29 17.68
N PHE A 5 -26.38 5.73 16.95
CA PHE A 5 -25.79 4.94 15.88
C PHE A 5 -24.55 4.21 16.35
N PRO A 6 -24.26 2.99 15.85
CA PRO A 6 -23.04 2.27 16.19
C PRO A 6 -21.81 3.02 15.71
N GLY A 7 -20.81 3.19 16.58
CA GLY A 7 -19.49 3.72 16.27
C GLY A 7 -18.57 2.59 15.78
N ILE A 8 -18.33 2.48 14.47
CA ILE A 8 -17.49 1.43 13.88
C ILE A 8 -16.18 2.04 13.37
N ALA A 9 -15.05 1.52 13.86
CA ALA A 9 -13.74 1.81 13.30
C ALA A 9 -13.36 0.77 12.24
N ILE A 10 -12.62 1.18 11.20
CA ILE A 10 -12.07 0.29 10.16
C ILE A 10 -10.59 0.63 10.01
N SER A 11 -9.71 -0.25 10.46
CA SER A 11 -8.27 0.03 10.44
C SER A 11 -7.42 -1.24 10.53
N ASN A 12 -6.13 -1.09 10.16
CA ASN A 12 -5.09 -2.09 10.43
C ASN A 12 -4.16 -1.66 11.56
N PHE A 13 -4.23 -0.42 12.03
CA PHE A 13 -3.50 0.08 13.21
C PHE A 13 -4.33 1.16 13.90
N SER A 14 -3.91 1.55 15.13
CA SER A 14 -4.44 2.70 15.84
C SER A 14 -3.31 3.62 16.31
N TRP A 15 -3.61 4.90 16.51
CA TRP A 15 -2.56 5.86 16.88
C TRP A 15 -2.01 5.64 18.28
N ASP A 16 -2.79 5.18 19.23
CA ASP A 16 -2.31 4.77 20.56
C ASP A 16 -1.27 3.65 20.45
N TRP A 17 -1.53 2.65 19.58
CA TRP A 17 -0.61 1.56 19.31
C TRP A 17 0.67 2.03 18.61
N ILE A 18 0.59 2.98 17.67
CA ILE A 18 1.78 3.59 17.06
C ILE A 18 2.59 4.38 18.10
N TYR A 19 1.95 5.25 18.86
CA TYR A 19 2.63 6.08 19.86
C TYR A 19 3.24 5.25 20.99
N ASP A 20 2.65 4.13 21.34
CA ASP A 20 3.20 3.21 22.33
C ASP A 20 4.61 2.72 21.97
N SER A 21 4.92 2.58 20.68
CA SER A 21 6.27 2.20 20.22
C SER A 21 7.33 3.29 20.41
N TRP A 22 6.92 4.53 20.62
CA TRP A 22 7.83 5.68 20.81
C TRP A 22 7.91 6.15 22.27
N ARG A 23 7.12 5.55 23.18
CA ARG A 23 6.97 5.98 24.58
C ARG A 23 8.29 6.03 25.33
N GLU A 24 9.20 5.09 25.13
CA GLU A 24 10.49 5.05 25.80
C GLU A 24 11.41 6.21 25.37
N ALA A 25 11.41 6.54 24.08
CA ALA A 25 12.23 7.64 23.54
C ALA A 25 11.58 9.01 23.75
N HIS A 26 10.26 9.06 23.86
CA HIS A 26 9.44 10.26 23.89
C HIS A 26 8.34 10.16 24.97
N PRO A 27 8.69 10.19 26.28
CA PRO A 27 7.69 10.07 27.35
C PRO A 27 6.61 11.16 27.33
N GLU A 28 6.93 12.32 26.75
CA GLU A 28 6.01 13.45 26.60
C GLU A 28 4.77 13.17 25.73
N ILE A 29 4.80 12.08 24.92
CA ILE A 29 3.64 11.69 24.08
C ILE A 29 2.63 10.83 24.80
N GLU A 30 2.90 10.38 26.02
CA GLU A 30 2.00 9.49 26.77
C GLU A 30 0.57 10.05 26.95
N PRO A 31 0.37 11.35 27.28
CA PRO A 31 -0.97 11.91 27.36
C PRO A 31 -1.72 11.89 26.02
N ILE A 32 -1.00 12.02 24.89
CA ILE A 32 -1.57 11.97 23.54
C ILE A 32 -1.99 10.52 23.21
N ARG A 33 -1.12 9.55 23.52
CA ARG A 33 -1.41 8.13 23.36
C ARG A 33 -2.65 7.74 24.17
N ASP A 34 -2.74 8.15 25.43
CA ASP A 34 -3.86 7.84 26.30
C ASP A 34 -5.17 8.46 25.82
N ALA A 35 -5.12 9.69 25.31
CA ALA A 35 -6.29 10.33 24.70
C ALA A 35 -6.80 9.54 23.49
N PHE A 36 -5.92 9.09 22.58
CA PHE A 36 -6.31 8.22 21.47
C PHE A 36 -6.91 6.89 21.95
N ALA A 37 -6.28 6.25 22.93
CA ALA A 37 -6.81 4.98 23.48
C ALA A 37 -8.21 5.17 24.07
N ALA A 38 -8.44 6.27 24.81
CA ALA A 38 -9.74 6.59 25.38
C ALA A 38 -10.80 6.86 24.28
N ASP A 39 -10.44 7.56 23.22
CA ASP A 39 -11.34 7.82 22.11
C ASP A 39 -11.68 6.53 21.34
N TYR A 40 -10.71 5.66 21.10
CA TYR A 40 -10.95 4.36 20.45
C TYR A 40 -11.80 3.42 21.31
N ALA A 41 -11.68 3.47 22.64
CA ALA A 41 -12.52 2.70 23.54
C ALA A 41 -14.02 3.07 23.46
N LEU A 42 -14.35 4.25 22.90
CA LEU A 42 -15.74 4.66 22.65
C LEU A 42 -16.36 4.01 21.39
N CYS A 43 -15.53 3.36 20.54
CA CYS A 43 -16.04 2.63 19.40
C CYS A 43 -16.73 1.34 19.87
N ASP A 44 -17.90 1.05 19.30
CA ASP A 44 -18.63 -0.18 19.61
C ASP A 44 -17.94 -1.40 19.01
N GLU A 45 -17.28 -1.24 17.84
CA GLU A 45 -16.57 -2.33 17.16
C GLU A 45 -15.44 -1.82 16.28
N LEU A 46 -14.36 -2.60 16.20
CA LEU A 46 -13.29 -2.47 15.22
C LEU A 46 -13.43 -3.53 14.12
N PHE A 47 -13.55 -3.14 12.88
CA PHE A 47 -13.32 -3.98 11.71
C PHE A 47 -11.82 -3.98 11.42
N LEU A 48 -11.13 -5.02 11.91
CA LEU A 48 -9.68 -5.14 11.84
C LEU A 48 -9.26 -5.67 10.47
N LEU A 49 -8.50 -4.87 9.75
CA LEU A 49 -7.96 -5.22 8.43
C LEU A 49 -6.69 -6.05 8.57
N PRO A 50 -6.30 -6.84 7.53
CA PRO A 50 -5.00 -7.51 7.49
C PRO A 50 -3.81 -6.55 7.65
N PHE A 51 -2.64 -7.09 7.88
CA PHE A 51 -1.41 -6.38 8.22
C PHE A 51 -1.52 -5.63 9.55
N SER A 52 -2.08 -6.31 10.54
CA SER A 52 -2.32 -5.78 11.88
C SER A 52 -1.81 -6.70 12.97
N GLU A 53 -1.64 -6.14 14.15
CA GLU A 53 -1.56 -6.81 15.44
C GLU A 53 -2.82 -6.53 16.25
N PRO A 54 -3.04 -7.19 17.39
CA PRO A 54 -4.12 -6.84 18.31
C PRO A 54 -4.04 -5.36 18.72
N LEU A 55 -5.18 -4.66 18.66
CA LEU A 55 -5.32 -3.26 19.02
C LEU A 55 -6.12 -3.14 20.32
N PRO A 56 -5.46 -3.11 21.49
CA PRO A 56 -6.11 -3.31 22.79
C PRO A 56 -7.03 -2.16 23.23
N ALA A 57 -6.95 -1.00 22.61
CA ALA A 57 -7.87 0.10 22.88
C ALA A 57 -9.32 -0.21 22.48
N PHE A 58 -9.54 -1.15 21.55
CA PHE A 58 -10.87 -1.56 21.12
C PHE A 58 -11.38 -2.75 21.92
N HIS A 59 -12.59 -2.66 22.45
CA HIS A 59 -13.22 -3.73 23.26
C HIS A 59 -13.80 -4.85 22.41
N SER A 60 -14.24 -4.56 21.20
CA SER A 60 -14.78 -5.52 20.23
C SER A 60 -14.05 -5.41 18.91
N THR A 61 -13.62 -6.57 18.38
CA THR A 61 -12.87 -6.62 17.12
C THR A 61 -13.37 -7.75 16.24
N GLN A 62 -13.67 -7.43 14.97
CA GLN A 62 -14.02 -8.38 13.94
C GLN A 62 -12.98 -8.35 12.83
N PRO A 63 -12.27 -9.47 12.54
CA PRO A 63 -11.38 -9.55 11.38
C PRO A 63 -12.15 -9.39 10.07
N MET A 64 -11.61 -8.58 9.17
CA MET A 64 -12.20 -8.30 7.87
C MET A 64 -11.22 -8.65 6.74
N PRO A 65 -11.72 -8.92 5.53
CA PRO A 65 -10.87 -9.14 4.38
C PRO A 65 -10.11 -7.88 3.97
N LEU A 66 -9.02 -8.08 3.20
CA LEU A 66 -8.18 -7.02 2.66
C LEU A 66 -8.98 -6.02 1.81
N ILE A 67 -8.89 -4.74 2.13
CA ILE A 67 -9.45 -3.66 1.34
C ILE A 67 -8.37 -3.10 0.41
N GLY A 68 -8.49 -3.40 -0.88
CA GLY A 68 -7.63 -2.87 -1.92
C GLY A 68 -8.44 -2.47 -3.16
N ARG A 69 -7.98 -1.45 -3.87
CA ARG A 69 -8.64 -1.00 -5.11
C ARG A 69 -8.22 -1.88 -6.29
N LYS A 70 -9.14 -2.67 -6.80
CA LYS A 70 -8.91 -3.50 -7.98
C LYS A 70 -8.95 -2.68 -9.27
N ALA A 71 -8.12 -3.04 -10.24
CA ALA A 71 -8.15 -2.50 -11.59
C ALA A 71 -9.51 -2.80 -12.27
N THR A 72 -9.96 -1.86 -13.10
CA THR A 72 -11.17 -2.00 -13.94
C THR A 72 -10.83 -2.13 -15.42
N LEU A 73 -9.66 -1.68 -15.81
CA LEU A 73 -9.13 -1.88 -17.15
C LEU A 73 -8.16 -3.07 -17.14
N ASP A 74 -8.16 -3.83 -18.22
CA ASP A 74 -7.17 -4.88 -18.42
C ASP A 74 -5.78 -4.28 -18.70
N ARG A 75 -4.74 -5.06 -18.42
CA ARG A 75 -3.34 -4.67 -18.54
C ARG A 75 -2.99 -4.21 -19.96
N SER A 76 -3.48 -4.91 -20.99
CA SER A 76 -3.16 -4.63 -22.38
C SER A 76 -3.74 -3.28 -22.82
N THR A 77 -4.98 -2.99 -22.43
CA THR A 77 -5.64 -1.70 -22.70
C THR A 77 -4.85 -0.53 -22.08
N VAL A 78 -4.43 -0.63 -20.81
CA VAL A 78 -3.65 0.43 -20.16
C VAL A 78 -2.30 0.62 -20.84
N ARG A 79 -1.58 -0.48 -21.12
CA ARG A 79 -0.27 -0.42 -21.80
C ARG A 79 -0.37 0.21 -23.18
N THR A 80 -1.38 -0.14 -23.96
CA THR A 80 -1.64 0.47 -25.28
C THR A 80 -1.91 1.96 -25.18
N ARG A 81 -2.77 2.41 -24.26
CA ARG A 81 -3.07 3.84 -24.06
C ARG A 81 -1.86 4.65 -23.63
N LEU A 82 -0.91 4.05 -22.93
CA LEU A 82 0.32 4.68 -22.46
C LEU A 82 1.50 4.50 -23.41
N GLY A 83 1.34 3.76 -24.51
CA GLY A 83 2.42 3.45 -25.46
C GLY A 83 3.53 2.59 -24.87
N ILE A 84 3.20 1.71 -23.90
CA ILE A 84 4.16 0.84 -23.23
C ILE A 84 4.40 -0.41 -24.08
N ASP A 85 5.65 -0.64 -24.49
CA ASP A 85 6.06 -1.86 -25.18
C ASP A 85 5.79 -3.09 -24.30
N PRO A 86 4.99 -4.09 -24.78
CA PRO A 86 4.70 -5.28 -24.01
C PRO A 86 5.93 -6.15 -23.71
N SER A 87 6.99 -6.06 -24.49
CA SER A 87 8.23 -6.83 -24.32
C SER A 87 9.15 -6.27 -23.23
N VAL A 88 8.98 -4.99 -22.85
CA VAL A 88 9.81 -4.32 -21.85
C VAL A 88 9.13 -4.37 -20.47
N PRO A 89 9.78 -4.95 -19.44
CA PRO A 89 9.26 -4.91 -18.08
C PRO A 89 9.08 -3.48 -17.57
N SER A 90 7.91 -3.20 -16.98
CA SER A 90 7.56 -1.88 -16.48
C SER A 90 7.58 -1.83 -14.95
N VAL A 91 8.17 -0.75 -14.42
CA VAL A 91 8.41 -0.54 -12.99
C VAL A 91 7.77 0.76 -12.57
N LEU A 92 6.73 0.68 -11.72
CA LEU A 92 6.03 1.85 -11.19
C LEU A 92 6.71 2.34 -9.91
N LEU A 93 7.13 3.59 -9.89
CA LEU A 93 7.67 4.27 -8.72
C LEU A 93 6.51 4.89 -7.92
N SER A 94 6.25 4.37 -6.72
CA SER A 94 5.09 4.74 -5.88
C SER A 94 5.52 5.15 -4.47
N PHE A 95 6.02 6.38 -4.31
CA PHE A 95 6.51 6.89 -3.01
C PHE A 95 5.54 7.85 -2.29
N GLY A 96 4.34 8.03 -2.82
CA GLY A 96 3.35 8.96 -2.26
C GLY A 96 3.87 10.40 -2.23
N GLY A 97 3.58 11.12 -1.14
CA GLY A 97 4.04 12.50 -0.94
C GLY A 97 5.53 12.64 -0.56
N MET A 98 6.21 11.53 -0.26
CA MET A 98 7.66 11.52 0.02
C MET A 98 8.41 11.10 -1.25
N GLY A 99 8.59 12.03 -2.18
CA GLY A 99 9.25 11.78 -3.47
C GLY A 99 10.70 11.30 -3.33
N LEU A 100 11.20 10.69 -4.42
CA LEU A 100 12.63 10.43 -4.59
C LEU A 100 13.38 11.78 -4.66
N GLN A 101 14.52 11.88 -3.98
CA GLN A 101 15.35 13.08 -4.07
C GLN A 101 16.03 13.15 -5.45
N ASN A 102 16.23 14.38 -5.97
CA ASN A 102 16.74 14.60 -7.33
C ASN A 102 18.10 13.93 -7.62
N GLY A 103 18.93 13.67 -6.60
CA GLY A 103 20.22 12.96 -6.77
C GLY A 103 20.07 11.48 -7.11
N GLN A 104 19.02 10.83 -6.59
CA GLN A 104 18.75 9.39 -6.78
C GLN A 104 18.23 9.09 -8.19
N LEU A 105 17.57 10.05 -8.82
CA LEU A 105 16.91 9.86 -10.10
C LEU A 105 17.89 9.64 -11.27
N ARG A 106 19.08 10.23 -11.22
CA ARG A 106 20.11 10.08 -12.27
C ARG A 106 20.69 8.67 -12.33
N GLN A 107 20.79 8.01 -11.20
CA GLN A 107 21.33 6.65 -11.12
C GLN A 107 20.40 5.61 -11.76
N LEU A 108 19.10 5.93 -11.87
CA LEU A 108 18.11 5.08 -12.51
C LEU A 108 18.25 5.02 -14.05
N GLU A 109 19.05 5.90 -14.66
CA GLU A 109 19.36 5.84 -16.10
C GLU A 109 20.02 4.52 -16.50
N SER A 110 20.76 3.90 -15.58
CA SER A 110 21.40 2.61 -15.80
C SER A 110 20.42 1.43 -15.97
N LEU A 111 19.16 1.61 -15.60
CA LEU A 111 18.12 0.58 -15.77
C LEU A 111 17.55 0.55 -17.20
N HIS A 112 17.68 1.65 -17.94
CA HIS A 112 17.29 1.71 -19.35
C HIS A 112 18.34 0.98 -20.23
N PRO A 113 17.99 0.26 -21.31
CA PRO A 113 16.63 0.05 -21.82
C PRO A 113 15.90 -1.18 -21.25
N ASP A 114 16.49 -1.92 -20.31
CA ASP A 114 15.94 -3.20 -19.85
C ASP A 114 14.64 -3.06 -19.06
N PHE A 115 14.39 -1.88 -18.48
CA PHE A 115 13.18 -1.58 -17.72
C PHE A 115 12.60 -0.23 -18.14
N LEU A 116 11.29 -0.16 -18.28
CA LEU A 116 10.55 1.09 -18.39
C LEU A 116 10.14 1.56 -16.99
N LEU A 117 10.77 2.64 -16.54
CA LEU A 117 10.38 3.29 -15.28
C LEU A 117 9.17 4.19 -15.51
N ILE A 118 8.21 4.17 -14.57
CA ILE A 118 6.98 4.96 -14.63
C ILE A 118 6.82 5.71 -13.30
N ALA A 119 6.57 7.01 -13.37
CA ALA A 119 6.23 7.81 -12.20
C ALA A 119 4.99 8.66 -12.44
N VAL A 120 4.24 8.94 -11.35
CA VAL A 120 3.06 9.81 -11.37
C VAL A 120 3.24 10.97 -10.41
N GLY A 121 3.25 12.19 -10.93
CA GLY A 121 3.45 13.42 -10.16
C GLY A 121 4.48 14.33 -10.81
N ASP A 122 5.09 15.20 -10.01
CA ASP A 122 6.06 16.20 -10.47
C ASP A 122 7.50 15.66 -10.55
N HIS A 123 7.66 14.35 -10.55
CA HIS A 123 8.96 13.70 -10.65
C HIS A 123 9.44 13.68 -12.11
N ARG A 124 10.74 13.91 -12.31
CA ARG A 124 11.39 13.71 -13.60
C ARG A 124 12.35 12.54 -13.51
N ILE A 125 11.90 11.40 -13.99
CA ILE A 125 12.69 10.16 -14.05
C ILE A 125 13.06 9.83 -15.50
N PRO A 126 14.12 9.06 -15.74
CA PRO A 126 14.36 8.45 -17.04
C PRO A 126 13.26 7.41 -17.30
N GLY A 127 12.34 7.72 -18.21
CA GLY A 127 11.18 6.86 -18.51
C GLY A 127 9.90 7.65 -18.69
N LEU A 128 8.77 7.04 -18.34
CA LEU A 128 7.45 7.60 -18.53
C LEU A 128 7.02 8.44 -17.31
N ASN A 129 6.94 9.74 -17.49
CA ASN A 129 6.48 10.68 -16.47
C ASN A 129 5.03 11.06 -16.72
N LEU A 130 4.14 10.70 -15.81
CA LEU A 130 2.71 10.90 -15.91
C LEU A 130 2.22 11.91 -14.88
N THR A 131 1.16 12.61 -15.20
CA THR A 131 0.44 13.43 -14.23
C THR A 131 -0.94 12.83 -13.95
N ARG A 132 -1.53 13.15 -12.79
CA ARG A 132 -2.90 12.70 -12.47
C ARG A 132 -3.94 13.19 -13.49
N PRO A 133 -3.88 14.45 -14.01
CA PRO A 133 -4.76 14.89 -15.08
C PRO A 133 -4.57 14.10 -16.39
N ALA A 134 -3.32 13.77 -16.78
CA ALA A 134 -3.05 12.96 -17.97
C ALA A 134 -3.65 11.56 -17.86
N LEU A 135 -3.49 10.88 -16.71
CA LEU A 135 -4.13 9.59 -16.48
C LEU A 135 -5.66 9.67 -16.59
N ARG A 136 -6.28 10.70 -16.01
CA ARG A 136 -7.74 10.92 -16.10
C ARG A 136 -8.18 11.14 -17.55
N ALA A 137 -7.44 11.92 -18.33
CA ALA A 137 -7.74 12.17 -19.74
C ALA A 137 -7.72 10.88 -20.57
N LEU A 138 -6.85 9.92 -20.19
CA LEU A 138 -6.77 8.59 -20.80
C LEU A 138 -7.80 7.59 -20.21
N GLY A 139 -8.63 8.01 -19.25
CA GLY A 139 -9.56 7.12 -18.57
C GLY A 139 -8.86 6.01 -17.76
N ILE A 140 -7.66 6.29 -17.23
CA ILE A 140 -6.86 5.36 -16.46
C ILE A 140 -6.89 5.81 -14.98
N ARG A 141 -7.33 4.94 -14.08
CA ARG A 141 -7.21 5.14 -12.63
C ARG A 141 -5.85 4.63 -12.14
N TYR A 142 -5.42 5.09 -10.98
CA TYR A 142 -4.16 4.65 -10.41
C TYR A 142 -4.08 3.11 -10.20
N PRO A 143 -5.11 2.42 -9.70
CA PRO A 143 -5.09 0.96 -9.62
C PRO A 143 -4.95 0.26 -10.98
N ASP A 144 -5.50 0.84 -12.06
CA ASP A 144 -5.34 0.31 -13.42
C ASP A 144 -3.88 0.42 -13.87
N LEU A 145 -3.19 1.53 -13.52
CA LEU A 145 -1.76 1.70 -13.77
C LEU A 145 -0.93 0.70 -12.95
N VAL A 146 -1.24 0.51 -11.66
CA VAL A 146 -0.59 -0.52 -10.82
C VAL A 146 -0.69 -1.88 -11.48
N ALA A 147 -1.89 -2.30 -11.89
CA ALA A 147 -2.14 -3.60 -12.54
C ALA A 147 -1.43 -3.75 -13.89
N ALA A 148 -1.14 -2.63 -14.59
CA ALA A 148 -0.45 -2.64 -15.88
C ALA A 148 1.07 -2.81 -15.76
N CYS A 149 1.64 -2.60 -14.58
CA CYS A 149 3.07 -2.72 -14.33
C CYS A 149 3.48 -4.15 -13.92
N ASP A 150 4.78 -4.45 -13.99
CA ASP A 150 5.36 -5.73 -13.60
C ASP A 150 5.81 -5.73 -12.14
N VAL A 151 6.34 -4.59 -11.70
CA VAL A 151 6.86 -4.36 -10.36
C VAL A 151 6.45 -2.96 -9.87
N VAL A 152 6.12 -2.84 -8.60
CA VAL A 152 6.01 -1.56 -7.90
C VAL A 152 7.24 -1.40 -7.01
N VAL A 153 7.90 -0.25 -7.08
CA VAL A 153 8.99 0.14 -6.17
C VAL A 153 8.47 1.20 -5.21
N THR A 154 8.58 0.94 -3.90
CA THR A 154 7.93 1.80 -2.90
C THR A 154 8.59 1.74 -1.51
N LYS A 155 8.18 2.65 -0.65
CA LYS A 155 8.20 2.48 0.82
C LYS A 155 6.84 1.92 1.22
N PRO A 156 6.75 0.70 1.78
CA PRO A 156 5.47 0.04 1.97
C PRO A 156 4.58 0.80 2.96
N GLY A 157 3.31 0.83 2.64
CA GLY A 157 2.20 1.27 3.46
C GLY A 157 0.95 0.50 3.05
N TYR A 158 -0.05 0.41 3.92
CA TYR A 158 -1.23 -0.42 3.70
C TYR A 158 -1.82 -0.27 2.29
N GLY A 159 -2.05 0.97 1.84
CA GLY A 159 -2.76 1.22 0.58
C GLY A 159 -2.06 0.63 -0.64
N ILE A 160 -0.75 0.85 -0.80
CA ILE A 160 -0.01 0.33 -1.97
C ILE A 160 0.23 -1.18 -1.88
N VAL A 161 0.43 -1.73 -0.68
CA VAL A 161 0.55 -3.18 -0.47
C VAL A 161 -0.78 -3.86 -0.81
N ALA A 162 -1.89 -3.33 -0.33
CA ALA A 162 -3.22 -3.84 -0.64
C ALA A 162 -3.54 -3.76 -2.14
N GLU A 163 -3.19 -2.66 -2.81
CA GLU A 163 -3.36 -2.55 -4.27
C GLU A 163 -2.49 -3.56 -5.04
N CYS A 164 -1.25 -3.77 -4.62
CA CYS A 164 -0.40 -4.81 -5.21
C CYS A 164 -0.99 -6.20 -4.99
N ALA A 165 -1.51 -6.49 -3.80
CA ALA A 165 -2.11 -7.78 -3.48
C ALA A 165 -3.33 -8.09 -4.34
N VAL A 166 -4.33 -7.18 -4.39
CA VAL A 166 -5.57 -7.42 -5.15
C VAL A 166 -5.37 -7.39 -6.67
N ASN A 167 -4.29 -6.76 -7.16
CA ASN A 167 -3.92 -6.72 -8.58
C ASN A 167 -2.77 -7.66 -8.93
N ARG A 168 -2.23 -8.42 -7.95
CA ARG A 168 -1.19 -9.44 -8.14
C ARG A 168 0.10 -8.87 -8.73
N ILE A 169 0.60 -7.81 -8.13
CA ILE A 169 1.81 -7.11 -8.59
C ILE A 169 2.95 -7.36 -7.61
N ARG A 170 4.14 -7.58 -8.13
CA ARG A 170 5.38 -7.75 -7.35
C ARG A 170 5.82 -6.42 -6.74
N MET A 171 6.52 -6.49 -5.61
CA MET A 171 6.98 -5.29 -4.92
C MET A 171 8.47 -5.36 -4.59
N LEU A 172 9.22 -4.36 -5.03
CA LEU A 172 10.53 -4.03 -4.48
C LEU A 172 10.36 -2.92 -3.46
N TYR A 173 10.81 -3.12 -2.21
CA TYR A 173 10.58 -2.14 -1.17
C TYR A 173 11.85 -1.82 -0.38
N THR A 174 11.91 -0.58 0.11
CA THR A 174 12.95 -0.11 1.02
C THR A 174 12.35 0.38 2.34
N ASP A 175 13.20 0.65 3.31
CA ASP A 175 12.81 1.04 4.65
C ASP A 175 11.99 2.33 4.68
N ARG A 176 10.94 2.32 5.52
CA ARG A 176 10.07 3.50 5.74
C ARG A 176 10.55 4.38 6.90
N GLY A 177 11.45 3.87 7.74
CA GLY A 177 11.86 4.50 9.00
C GLY A 177 11.10 3.91 10.19
N PRO A 178 11.28 4.46 11.41
CA PRO A 178 10.74 3.92 12.65
C PRO A 178 9.22 4.16 12.74
N PHE A 179 8.45 3.31 12.10
CA PHE A 179 6.99 3.32 12.13
C PHE A 179 6.47 1.91 12.35
N ARG A 180 5.88 1.64 13.49
CA ARG A 180 5.51 0.28 13.96
C ARG A 180 4.68 -0.52 12.94
N GLU A 181 3.79 0.13 12.18
CA GLU A 181 3.02 -0.52 11.11
C GLU A 181 3.93 -1.19 10.06
N TYR A 182 5.11 -0.61 9.79
CA TYR A 182 6.02 -1.12 8.77
C TYR A 182 6.46 -2.55 9.07
N ASP A 183 6.85 -2.85 10.30
CA ASP A 183 7.35 -4.17 10.69
C ASP A 183 6.29 -5.25 10.52
N VAL A 184 5.06 -4.94 10.96
CA VAL A 184 3.92 -5.86 10.83
C VAL A 184 3.56 -6.09 9.36
N LEU A 185 3.54 -5.02 8.58
CA LEU A 185 3.18 -5.06 7.17
C LEU A 185 4.20 -5.87 6.37
N VAL A 186 5.50 -5.66 6.61
CA VAL A 186 6.59 -6.38 5.95
C VAL A 186 6.58 -7.87 6.33
N ALA A 187 6.33 -8.18 7.60
CA ALA A 187 6.26 -9.57 8.06
C ALA A 187 5.12 -10.37 7.39
N GLN A 188 3.99 -9.73 7.12
CA GLN A 188 2.78 -10.40 6.62
C GLN A 188 2.59 -10.29 5.09
N MET A 189 3.18 -9.28 4.41
CA MET A 189 2.88 -9.05 3.00
C MET A 189 3.37 -10.16 2.06
N ALA A 190 4.36 -10.96 2.48
CA ALA A 190 4.88 -12.07 1.69
C ALA A 190 3.83 -13.17 1.41
N ASP A 191 2.79 -13.26 2.25
CA ASP A 191 1.67 -14.19 2.07
C ASP A 191 0.73 -13.75 0.93
N TYR A 192 0.81 -12.50 0.51
CA TYR A 192 -0.07 -11.89 -0.49
C TYR A 192 0.61 -11.61 -1.82
N ILE A 193 1.88 -11.19 -1.78
CA ILE A 193 2.62 -10.76 -2.98
C ILE A 193 4.09 -11.21 -2.92
N PRO A 194 4.71 -11.49 -4.07
CA PRO A 194 6.17 -11.60 -4.14
C PRO A 194 6.78 -10.23 -3.85
N ALA A 195 7.50 -10.13 -2.74
CA ALA A 195 8.14 -8.91 -2.31
C ALA A 195 9.63 -9.15 -2.04
N GLU A 196 10.46 -8.15 -2.27
CA GLU A 196 11.89 -8.18 -1.99
C GLU A 196 12.33 -6.87 -1.36
N HIS A 197 13.10 -6.97 -0.29
CA HIS A 197 13.69 -5.82 0.38
C HIS A 197 14.98 -5.40 -0.31
N ILE A 198 15.16 -4.11 -0.46
CA ILE A 198 16.43 -3.48 -0.84
C ILE A 198 16.81 -2.49 0.26
N ASP A 199 18.01 -2.64 0.80
CA ASP A 199 18.49 -1.72 1.82
C ASP A 199 18.63 -0.29 1.29
N ARG A 200 18.61 0.66 2.20
CA ARG A 200 18.66 2.08 1.83
C ARG A 200 19.91 2.46 1.03
N PRO A 201 21.14 2.03 1.36
CA PRO A 201 22.32 2.34 0.56
C PRO A 201 22.22 1.85 -0.88
N ALA A 202 21.86 0.58 -1.11
CA ALA A 202 21.69 0.02 -2.45
C ALA A 202 20.53 0.69 -3.19
N PHE A 203 19.43 1.02 -2.48
CA PHE A 203 18.29 1.76 -3.03
C PHE A 203 18.69 3.14 -3.52
N GLU A 204 19.43 3.90 -2.70
CA GLU A 204 19.91 5.25 -3.02
C GLU A 204 21.01 5.25 -4.09
N ALA A 205 21.81 4.17 -4.15
CA ALA A 205 22.80 3.95 -5.21
C ALA A 205 22.19 3.53 -6.55
N GLY A 206 20.88 3.28 -6.62
CA GLY A 206 20.21 2.83 -7.86
C GLY A 206 20.54 1.39 -8.27
N GLU A 207 21.02 0.57 -7.35
CA GLU A 207 21.43 -0.83 -7.57
C GLU A 207 20.22 -1.79 -7.67
N TRP A 208 19.17 -1.39 -8.40
CA TRP A 208 17.90 -2.10 -8.43
C TRP A 208 17.86 -3.27 -9.40
N ARG A 209 18.72 -3.28 -10.42
CA ARG A 209 18.67 -4.25 -11.53
C ARG A 209 18.59 -5.70 -11.06
N SER A 210 19.50 -6.13 -10.20
CA SER A 210 19.55 -7.51 -9.72
C SER A 210 18.31 -7.91 -8.92
N TYR A 211 17.77 -6.99 -8.11
CA TYR A 211 16.53 -7.18 -7.35
C TYR A 211 15.31 -7.30 -8.27
N LEU A 212 15.20 -6.41 -9.26
CA LEU A 212 14.10 -6.43 -10.24
C LEU A 212 14.10 -7.72 -11.05
N MET A 213 15.28 -8.17 -11.51
CA MET A 213 15.40 -9.43 -12.26
C MET A 213 14.94 -10.63 -11.42
N ARG A 214 15.43 -10.77 -10.18
CA ARG A 214 14.98 -11.83 -9.27
C ARG A 214 13.48 -11.79 -9.01
N LEU A 215 12.90 -10.59 -8.84
CA LEU A 215 11.46 -10.44 -8.64
C LEU A 215 10.65 -10.89 -9.85
N LEU A 216 11.11 -10.59 -11.06
CA LEU A 216 10.42 -11.00 -12.29
C LEU A 216 10.37 -12.51 -12.44
N GLU A 217 11.39 -13.23 -11.97
CA GLU A 217 11.46 -14.69 -11.98
C GLU A 217 10.52 -15.34 -10.94
N ARG A 218 10.17 -14.62 -9.86
CA ARG A 218 9.25 -15.16 -8.84
C ARG A 218 7.86 -15.34 -9.41
N ARG A 219 7.31 -16.53 -9.22
CA ARG A 219 5.90 -16.82 -9.58
C ARG A 219 4.97 -15.98 -8.71
N LEU A 220 3.97 -15.42 -9.35
CA LEU A 220 2.85 -14.86 -8.61
C LEU A 220 2.12 -16.00 -7.88
N PRO A 221 1.67 -15.80 -6.63
CA PRO A 221 0.86 -16.80 -5.96
C PRO A 221 -0.37 -17.12 -6.84
N PRO A 222 -0.93 -18.33 -6.74
CA PRO A 222 -2.21 -18.63 -7.40
C PRO A 222 -3.19 -17.53 -7.01
N ASP A 223 -4.14 -17.21 -7.91
CA ASP A 223 -5.12 -16.15 -7.65
C ASP A 223 -5.81 -16.46 -6.31
N PRO A 224 -5.44 -15.79 -5.21
CA PRO A 224 -6.24 -15.94 -4.03
C PRO A 224 -7.58 -15.33 -4.44
N LEU A 225 -8.66 -16.09 -4.38
CA LEU A 225 -10.01 -15.55 -4.42
C LEU A 225 -10.18 -14.66 -3.18
N LEU A 226 -9.43 -13.55 -3.17
CA LEU A 226 -9.51 -12.59 -2.07
C LEU A 226 -10.94 -12.05 -2.09
N PRO A 227 -11.69 -12.22 -1.00
CA PRO A 227 -12.99 -11.61 -0.87
C PRO A 227 -12.88 -10.11 -1.17
N ASP A 228 -13.89 -9.53 -1.80
CA ASP A 228 -13.99 -8.08 -1.94
C ASP A 228 -14.17 -7.46 -0.54
N GLY A 229 -13.05 -7.05 0.05
CA GLY A 229 -13.03 -6.52 1.43
C GLY A 229 -13.92 -5.29 1.59
N ALA A 230 -13.95 -4.40 0.59
CA ALA A 230 -14.82 -3.22 0.64
C ALA A 230 -16.30 -3.60 0.68
N ARG A 231 -16.71 -4.58 -0.13
CA ARG A 231 -18.08 -5.09 -0.12
C ARG A 231 -18.42 -5.81 1.18
N SER A 232 -17.48 -6.61 1.69
CA SER A 232 -17.64 -7.34 2.96
C SER A 232 -17.84 -6.38 4.13
N VAL A 233 -17.01 -5.33 4.21
CA VAL A 233 -17.12 -4.28 5.22
C VAL A 233 -18.44 -3.50 5.08
N ALA A 234 -18.80 -3.10 3.85
CA ALA A 234 -20.06 -2.38 3.61
C ALA A 234 -21.28 -3.21 4.05
N ARG A 235 -21.31 -4.52 3.76
CA ARG A 235 -22.37 -5.42 4.22
C ARG A 235 -22.41 -5.50 5.74
N ALA A 236 -21.24 -5.71 6.39
CA ALA A 236 -21.18 -5.77 7.84
C ALA A 236 -21.67 -4.48 8.52
N ILE A 237 -21.41 -3.30 7.94
CA ILE A 237 -21.95 -2.03 8.43
C ILE A 237 -23.47 -2.00 8.32
N LEU A 238 -24.04 -2.36 7.16
CA LEU A 238 -25.49 -2.38 6.94
C LEU A 238 -26.18 -3.34 7.92
N ASP A 239 -25.61 -4.52 8.12
CA ASP A 239 -26.15 -5.51 9.08
C ASP A 239 -26.22 -4.93 10.52
N ARG A 240 -25.22 -4.11 10.93
CA ARG A 240 -25.23 -3.42 12.24
C ARG A 240 -26.29 -2.31 12.32
N MET A 241 -26.54 -1.63 11.23
CA MET A 241 -27.56 -0.56 11.18
C MET A 241 -28.96 -1.15 11.25
N GLU A 242 -29.23 -2.29 10.62
CA GLU A 242 -30.56 -2.96 10.64
C GLU A 242 -30.90 -3.53 12.02
N ILE A 243 -29.90 -3.99 12.79
CA ILE A 243 -30.11 -4.49 14.15
C ILE A 243 -30.42 -3.36 15.14
N SER A 244 -30.02 -2.12 14.82
CA SER A 244 -30.19 -0.95 15.68
C SER A 244 -31.48 -0.17 15.42
N ALA A 245 -32.29 -0.58 14.45
CA ALA A 245 -33.58 0.01 14.08
C ALA A 245 -34.73 -0.82 14.67
#